data_5b0cfc3ce7fdc16e02bcc9a1b3e99b22
#
_entry.id   5b0cfc3ce7fdc16e02bcc9a1b3e99b22
#
_cell.length_a   1.000
_cell.length_b   1.000
_cell.length_c   1.000
_cell.angle_alpha   90.00
_cell.angle_beta   90.00
_cell.angle_gamma   90.00
#
_symmetry.space_group_name_H-M   'P 1'
#
loop_
_entity.id
_entity.type
_entity.pdbx_description
1 polymer ?
#
loop_
_entity_poly.entity_id
_entity_poly.type
_entity_poly.pdbx_seq_one_letter_code
_entity_poly.pdbx_strand_id
1 'polypeptide(L)'
;YQICGNIVRSGGDDASDQHFMAIAYWIDVTEYENIRDEHELSKPVAAILTIDNYEELMKNQPERVRNDLRDAVGDKLDQWGANTNGIIIRFDRDRYLFLFEDRYMQGILSKKCDILNEVHQVVSPSGIHATLSIGIGRDGANLSEALQLQ
;
A
#
# COMPACT_ATOMS: atom_id res chain seq x y z
N TYR A 1 -3.50 -23.13 16.53
CA TYR A 1 -3.03 -23.75 17.78
C TYR A 1 -1.51 -23.89 17.79
N GLN A 2 -0.91 -23.43 18.86
CA GLN A 2 0.49 -23.68 19.13
C GLN A 2 0.63 -24.78 20.16
N ILE A 3 1.46 -25.79 19.89
CA ILE A 3 1.73 -26.88 20.81
C ILE A 3 3.04 -26.61 21.53
N CYS A 4 2.99 -26.50 22.87
CA CYS A 4 4.16 -26.41 23.71
C CYS A 4 4.27 -27.71 24.52
N GLY A 5 5.46 -28.31 24.54
CA GLY A 5 5.72 -29.54 25.28
C GLY A 5 6.95 -29.43 26.19
N ASN A 6 6.86 -29.96 27.35
CA ASN A 6 7.97 -30.10 28.30
C ASN A 6 8.10 -31.56 28.74
N ILE A 7 9.34 -32.03 28.79
CA ILE A 7 9.66 -33.35 29.35
C ILE A 7 10.22 -33.14 30.78
N VAL A 8 9.47 -33.61 31.75
CA VAL A 8 9.88 -33.53 33.16
C VAL A 8 10.42 -34.91 33.60
N ARG A 9 11.61 -34.90 34.12
CA ARG A 9 12.21 -36.12 34.71
C ARG A 9 11.82 -36.18 36.20
N SER A 10 11.02 -37.18 36.55
CA SER A 10 10.75 -37.47 37.93
C SER A 10 11.84 -38.42 38.45
N GLY A 11 12.70 -37.91 39.33
CA GLY A 11 13.72 -38.72 40.00
C GLY A 11 13.20 -39.24 41.33
N GLY A 12 13.02 -40.55 41.45
CA GLY A 12 13.03 -41.23 42.73
C GLY A 12 14.44 -41.71 43.07
N ASP A 13 14.78 -41.82 44.34
CA ASP A 13 16.11 -42.21 44.83
C ASP A 13 16.55 -43.65 44.48
N ASP A 14 15.73 -44.42 43.77
CA ASP A 14 16.08 -45.76 43.31
C ASP A 14 16.41 -45.76 41.80
N ALA A 15 17.63 -46.16 41.48
CA ALA A 15 18.23 -46.11 40.14
C ALA A 15 17.58 -47.04 39.11
N SER A 16 16.49 -47.71 39.40
CA SER A 16 15.84 -48.68 38.51
C SER A 16 14.51 -48.22 37.91
N ASP A 17 13.96 -47.08 38.32
CA ASP A 17 12.64 -46.64 37.87
C ASP A 17 12.63 -45.16 37.47
N GLN A 18 13.20 -44.88 36.30
CA GLN A 18 13.17 -43.53 35.74
C GLN A 18 11.87 -43.34 34.97
N HIS A 19 10.91 -42.68 35.60
CA HIS A 19 9.70 -42.24 34.90
C HIS A 19 9.88 -40.88 34.24
N PHE A 20 9.65 -40.83 32.95
CA PHE A 20 9.57 -39.58 32.20
C PHE A 20 8.10 -39.18 32.07
N MET A 21 7.78 -37.97 32.46
CA MET A 21 6.47 -37.38 32.22
C MET A 21 6.58 -36.34 31.13
N ALA A 22 5.87 -36.54 30.05
CA ALA A 22 5.72 -35.53 29.00
C ALA A 22 4.43 -34.75 29.28
N ILE A 23 4.57 -33.44 29.42
CA ILE A 23 3.43 -32.53 29.54
C ILE A 23 3.36 -31.72 28.25
N ALA A 24 2.25 -31.91 27.54
CA ALA A 24 1.92 -31.12 26.35
C ALA A 24 0.68 -30.26 26.62
N TYR A 25 0.76 -28.99 26.31
CA TYR A 25 -0.39 -28.10 26.38
C TYR A 25 -0.59 -27.36 25.06
N TRP A 26 -1.85 -27.15 24.76
CA TRP A 26 -2.30 -26.52 23.54
C TRP A 26 -2.68 -25.08 23.88
N ILE A 27 -2.10 -24.15 23.16
CA ILE A 27 -2.44 -22.75 23.28
C ILE A 27 -3.22 -22.34 22.05
N ASP A 28 -4.43 -21.84 22.25
CA ASP A 28 -5.19 -21.21 21.18
C ASP A 28 -4.63 -19.83 20.89
N VAL A 29 -4.03 -19.66 19.73
CA VAL A 29 -3.44 -18.39 19.28
C VAL A 29 -4.27 -17.71 18.20
N THR A 30 -5.51 -18.15 17.98
CA THR A 30 -6.38 -17.66 16.91
C THR A 30 -6.60 -16.16 17.00
N GLU A 31 -6.86 -15.61 18.18
CA GLU A 31 -7.00 -14.16 18.38
C GLU A 31 -5.70 -13.43 18.06
N TYR A 32 -4.57 -13.95 18.50
CA TYR A 32 -3.26 -13.35 18.23
C TYR A 32 -2.93 -13.34 16.73
N GLU A 33 -3.20 -14.43 16.02
CA GLU A 33 -3.01 -14.52 14.57
C GLU A 33 -3.94 -13.57 13.84
N ASN A 34 -5.20 -13.48 14.24
CA ASN A 34 -6.16 -12.54 13.67
C ASN A 34 -5.74 -11.07 13.87
N ILE A 35 -5.24 -10.72 15.07
CA ILE A 35 -4.72 -9.39 15.37
C ILE A 35 -3.47 -9.10 14.53
N ARG A 36 -2.59 -10.06 14.38
CA ARG A 36 -1.39 -9.93 13.56
C ARG A 36 -1.74 -9.74 12.09
N ASP A 37 -2.65 -10.55 11.55
CA ASP A 37 -3.09 -10.47 10.16
C ASP A 37 -3.79 -9.13 9.89
N GLU A 38 -4.64 -8.66 10.80
CA GLU A 38 -5.25 -7.34 10.69
C GLU A 38 -4.20 -6.22 10.75
N HIS A 39 -3.19 -6.35 11.61
CA HIS A 39 -2.08 -5.40 11.68
C HIS A 39 -1.30 -5.35 10.37
N GLU A 40 -1.01 -6.49 9.74
CA GLU A 40 -0.33 -6.54 8.44
C GLU A 40 -1.19 -5.93 7.34
N LEU A 41 -2.50 -6.22 7.30
CA LEU A 41 -3.45 -5.70 6.32
C LEU A 41 -3.72 -4.21 6.47
N SER A 42 -3.59 -3.65 7.68
CA SER A 42 -3.76 -2.23 7.98
C SER A 42 -2.48 -1.41 7.85
N LYS A 43 -1.34 -2.02 7.51
CA LYS A 43 -0.10 -1.28 7.27
C LYS A 43 -0.28 -0.24 6.19
N PRO A 44 0.22 0.99 6.41
CA PRO A 44 0.16 2.03 5.41
C PRO A 44 1.11 1.71 4.25
N VAL A 45 0.60 1.91 3.06
CA VAL A 45 1.35 1.85 1.81
C VAL A 45 1.28 3.21 1.16
N ALA A 46 2.40 3.66 0.62
CA ALA A 46 2.49 4.90 -0.12
C ALA A 46 2.72 4.65 -1.60
N ALA A 47 1.95 5.32 -2.44
CA ALA A 47 2.18 5.37 -3.86
C ALA A 47 2.42 6.82 -4.30
N ILE A 48 3.38 7.02 -5.17
CA ILE A 48 3.63 8.30 -5.82
C ILE A 48 3.11 8.21 -7.24
N LEU A 49 2.24 9.14 -7.58
CA LEU A 49 1.61 9.28 -8.90
C LEU A 49 2.23 10.51 -9.56
N THR A 50 2.84 10.34 -10.72
CA THR A 50 3.52 11.41 -11.44
C THR A 50 2.92 11.59 -12.83
N ILE A 51 2.57 12.82 -13.19
CA ILE A 51 2.20 13.17 -14.58
C ILE A 51 3.49 13.32 -15.37
N ASP A 52 3.82 12.34 -16.21
CA ASP A 52 5.13 12.26 -16.88
C ASP A 52 5.37 13.40 -17.86
N ASN A 53 4.35 13.79 -18.58
CA ASN A 53 4.43 14.83 -19.62
C ASN A 53 3.80 16.16 -19.18
N TYR A 54 3.91 16.49 -17.90
CA TYR A 54 3.28 17.69 -17.31
C TYR A 54 3.67 18.98 -18.05
N GLU A 55 4.95 19.21 -18.28
CA GLU A 55 5.44 20.44 -18.96
C GLU A 55 4.90 20.52 -20.39
N GLU A 56 4.87 19.40 -21.11
CA GLU A 56 4.34 19.35 -22.47
C GLU A 56 2.83 19.58 -22.49
N LEU A 57 2.11 18.97 -21.56
CA LEU A 57 0.65 19.11 -21.40
C LEU A 57 0.24 20.56 -21.11
N MET A 58 1.04 21.27 -20.32
CA MET A 58 0.77 22.64 -19.87
C MET A 58 1.37 23.72 -20.79
N LYS A 59 2.21 23.31 -21.74
CA LYS A 59 2.91 24.25 -22.63
C LYS A 59 1.94 25.09 -23.43
N ASN A 60 2.20 26.42 -23.43
CA ASN A 60 1.39 27.41 -24.16
C ASN A 60 -0.10 27.45 -23.79
N GLN A 61 -0.45 26.93 -22.61
CA GLN A 61 -1.83 26.98 -22.13
C GLN A 61 -2.04 28.16 -21.18
N PRO A 62 -3.18 28.86 -21.25
CA PRO A 62 -3.58 29.85 -20.24
C PRO A 62 -3.69 29.20 -18.86
N GLU A 63 -3.51 29.99 -17.82
CA GLU A 63 -3.57 29.48 -16.44
C GLU A 63 -4.90 28.78 -16.12
N ARG A 64 -6.02 29.31 -16.63
CA ARG A 64 -7.33 28.68 -16.50
C ARG A 64 -7.36 27.26 -17.05
N VAL A 65 -6.83 27.06 -18.26
CA VAL A 65 -6.76 25.74 -18.90
C VAL A 65 -5.84 24.80 -18.15
N ARG A 66 -4.70 25.31 -17.65
CA ARG A 66 -3.80 24.53 -16.82
C ARG A 66 -4.47 24.05 -15.53
N ASN A 67 -5.25 24.92 -14.88
CA ASN A 67 -6.03 24.53 -13.71
C ASN A 67 -7.09 23.48 -14.04
N ASP A 68 -7.85 23.68 -15.13
CA ASP A 68 -8.86 22.72 -15.58
C ASP A 68 -8.26 21.34 -15.86
N LEU A 69 -7.08 21.28 -16.48
CA LEU A 69 -6.36 20.03 -16.75
C LEU A 69 -5.90 19.35 -15.45
N ARG A 70 -5.37 20.11 -14.50
CA ARG A 70 -4.99 19.59 -13.19
C ARG A 70 -6.18 19.06 -12.41
N ASP A 71 -7.27 19.79 -12.41
CA ASP A 71 -8.50 19.38 -11.73
C ASP A 71 -9.08 18.13 -12.37
N ALA A 72 -9.08 18.03 -13.70
CA ALA A 72 -9.52 16.83 -14.41
C ALA A 72 -8.69 15.59 -14.04
N VAL A 73 -7.37 15.70 -13.95
CA VAL A 73 -6.51 14.60 -13.51
C VAL A 73 -6.79 14.27 -12.03
N GLY A 74 -6.87 15.27 -11.17
CA GLY A 74 -7.17 15.11 -9.75
C GLY A 74 -8.48 14.39 -9.51
N ASP A 75 -9.55 14.76 -10.22
CA ASP A 75 -10.86 14.10 -10.13
C ASP A 75 -10.81 12.63 -10.54
N LYS A 76 -10.06 12.29 -11.58
CA LYS A 76 -9.85 10.91 -12.00
C LYS A 76 -9.14 10.09 -10.92
N LEU A 77 -8.11 10.66 -10.32
CA LEU A 77 -7.37 10.02 -9.22
C LEU A 77 -8.24 9.83 -7.99
N ASP A 78 -9.01 10.84 -7.61
CA ASP A 78 -9.92 10.79 -6.45
C ASP A 78 -11.01 9.73 -6.64
N GLN A 79 -11.60 9.62 -7.82
CA GLN A 79 -12.58 8.58 -8.14
C GLN A 79 -11.96 7.17 -8.06
N TRP A 80 -10.75 7.02 -8.56
CA TRP A 80 -10.03 5.75 -8.51
C TRP A 80 -9.68 5.33 -7.07
N GLY A 81 -9.28 6.28 -6.22
CA GLY A 81 -8.94 6.06 -4.82
C GLY A 81 -10.13 5.97 -3.86
N ALA A 82 -11.35 6.33 -4.30
CA ALA A 82 -12.51 6.51 -3.42
C ALA A 82 -12.93 5.25 -2.64
N ASN A 83 -12.68 4.07 -3.17
CA ASN A 83 -13.07 2.78 -2.57
C ASN A 83 -11.99 2.16 -1.67
N THR A 84 -10.91 2.88 -1.37
CA THR A 84 -9.73 2.33 -0.68
C THR A 84 -9.53 2.87 0.73
N ASN A 85 -10.42 3.71 1.25
CA ASN A 85 -10.21 4.48 2.47
C ASN A 85 -8.88 5.27 2.48
N GLY A 86 -8.25 5.40 1.32
CA GLY A 86 -6.99 6.09 1.15
C GLY A 86 -7.16 7.58 0.99
N ILE A 87 -6.04 8.28 1.09
CA ILE A 87 -5.96 9.75 0.94
C ILE A 87 -5.03 10.05 -0.24
N ILE A 88 -5.48 10.88 -1.16
CA ILE A 88 -4.67 11.40 -2.27
C ILE A 88 -4.39 12.87 -2.02
N ILE A 89 -3.12 13.24 -1.97
CA ILE A 89 -2.67 14.60 -1.71
C ILE A 89 -1.75 15.04 -2.84
N ARG A 90 -2.04 16.16 -3.46
CA ARG A 90 -1.11 16.79 -4.39
C ARG A 90 -0.04 17.54 -3.59
N PHE A 91 1.21 17.15 -3.72
CA PHE A 91 2.34 17.79 -3.02
C PHE A 91 3.29 18.56 -3.94
N ASP A 92 3.19 18.36 -5.26
CA ASP A 92 3.91 19.13 -6.26
C ASP A 92 3.00 19.40 -7.49
N ARG A 93 3.50 20.13 -8.46
CA ARG A 93 2.75 20.50 -9.67
C ARG A 93 2.26 19.30 -10.46
N ASP A 94 3.09 18.28 -10.55
CA ASP A 94 2.91 17.08 -11.36
C ASP A 94 2.84 15.78 -10.54
N ARG A 95 2.83 15.89 -9.18
CA ARG A 95 2.95 14.73 -8.29
C ARG A 95 1.87 14.70 -7.23
N TYR A 96 1.39 13.48 -7.00
CA TYR A 96 0.40 13.17 -5.98
C TYR A 96 0.95 12.06 -5.08
N LEU A 97 0.68 12.15 -3.80
CA LEU A 97 0.91 11.11 -2.82
C LEU A 97 -0.42 10.40 -2.53
N PHE A 98 -0.45 9.10 -2.69
CA PHE A 98 -1.59 8.25 -2.36
C PHE A 98 -1.21 7.35 -1.19
N LEU A 99 -1.88 7.50 -0.06
CA LEU A 99 -1.73 6.69 1.14
C LEU A 99 -2.94 5.80 1.30
N PHE A 100 -2.72 4.49 1.44
CA PHE A 100 -3.78 3.50 1.61
C PHE A 100 -3.30 2.32 2.44
N GLU A 101 -4.21 1.46 2.88
CA GLU A 101 -3.87 0.24 3.62
C GLU A 101 -3.48 -0.90 2.68
N ASP A 102 -2.55 -1.76 3.13
CA ASP A 102 -2.02 -2.89 2.33
C ASP A 102 -3.13 -3.85 1.85
N ARG A 103 -4.24 -3.94 2.58
CA ARG A 103 -5.42 -4.74 2.19
C ARG A 103 -5.97 -4.39 0.80
N TYR A 104 -5.80 -3.15 0.35
CA TYR A 104 -6.26 -2.67 -0.96
C TYR A 104 -5.24 -2.83 -2.08
N MET A 105 -4.03 -3.28 -1.78
CA MET A 105 -2.94 -3.38 -2.74
C MET A 105 -3.30 -4.19 -3.98
N GLN A 106 -3.90 -5.36 -3.79
CA GLN A 106 -4.26 -6.24 -4.91
C GLN A 106 -5.33 -5.59 -5.81
N GLY A 107 -6.32 -4.94 -5.21
CA GLY A 107 -7.35 -4.21 -5.95
C GLY A 107 -6.76 -3.04 -6.74
N ILE A 108 -5.83 -2.30 -6.15
CA ILE A 108 -5.14 -1.19 -6.80
C ILE A 108 -4.28 -1.67 -7.96
N LEU A 109 -3.50 -2.75 -7.77
CA LEU A 109 -2.68 -3.32 -8.83
C LEU A 109 -3.50 -3.86 -9.99
N SER A 110 -4.66 -4.46 -9.73
CA SER A 110 -5.56 -4.94 -10.77
C SER A 110 -6.20 -3.81 -11.58
N LYS A 111 -6.43 -2.65 -10.95
CA LYS A 111 -7.06 -1.47 -11.55
C LYS A 111 -6.06 -0.41 -12.02
N LYS A 112 -4.76 -0.66 -11.94
CA LYS A 112 -3.76 0.34 -12.36
C LYS A 112 -3.87 0.70 -13.83
N CYS A 113 -4.20 -0.25 -14.68
CA CYS A 113 -4.39 0.02 -16.11
C CYS A 113 -5.62 0.91 -16.37
N ASP A 114 -6.66 0.76 -15.55
CA ASP A 114 -7.87 1.58 -15.66
C ASP A 114 -7.55 3.05 -15.40
N ILE A 115 -6.82 3.35 -14.31
CA ILE A 115 -6.44 4.74 -14.00
C ILE A 115 -5.52 5.35 -15.05
N LEU A 116 -4.58 4.57 -15.58
CA LEU A 116 -3.71 5.05 -16.66
C LEU A 116 -4.53 5.43 -17.89
N ASN A 117 -5.52 4.63 -18.25
CA ASN A 117 -6.43 4.91 -19.37
C ASN A 117 -7.34 6.12 -19.08
N GLU A 118 -7.86 6.23 -17.86
CA GLU A 118 -8.70 7.34 -17.44
C GLU A 118 -7.94 8.68 -17.49
N VAL A 119 -6.71 8.70 -16.99
CA VAL A 119 -5.85 9.89 -17.05
C VAL A 119 -5.48 10.22 -18.51
N HIS A 120 -5.25 9.20 -19.34
CA HIS A 120 -4.96 9.40 -20.77
C HIS A 120 -6.12 10.03 -21.55
N GLN A 121 -7.34 9.97 -21.05
CA GLN A 121 -8.49 10.67 -21.62
C GLN A 121 -8.45 12.19 -21.38
N VAL A 122 -7.65 12.66 -20.45
CA VAL A 122 -7.42 14.09 -20.24
C VAL A 122 -6.51 14.61 -21.34
N VAL A 123 -7.05 15.48 -22.16
CA VAL A 123 -6.38 16.01 -23.37
C VAL A 123 -6.32 17.53 -23.30
N SER A 124 -5.15 18.08 -23.57
CA SER A 124 -5.00 19.54 -23.70
C SER A 124 -5.66 20.06 -24.98
N PRO A 125 -6.00 21.36 -25.07
CA PRO A 125 -6.49 21.96 -26.32
C PRO A 125 -5.52 21.77 -27.49
N SER A 126 -4.24 21.53 -27.24
CA SER A 126 -3.24 21.21 -28.27
C SER A 126 -3.27 19.75 -28.76
N GLY A 127 -4.15 18.90 -28.18
CA GLY A 127 -4.26 17.49 -28.55
C GLY A 127 -3.28 16.57 -27.82
N ILE A 128 -2.62 17.04 -26.76
CA ILE A 128 -1.67 16.24 -25.96
C ILE A 128 -2.41 15.52 -24.85
N HIS A 129 -2.28 14.20 -24.81
CA HIS A 129 -2.86 13.36 -23.76
C HIS A 129 -1.98 13.34 -22.52
N ALA A 130 -2.61 13.36 -21.34
CA ALA A 130 -1.89 13.20 -20.09
C ALA A 130 -1.40 11.75 -19.93
N THR A 131 -0.19 11.58 -19.41
CA THR A 131 0.39 10.28 -19.07
C THR A 131 0.78 10.23 -17.61
N LEU A 132 0.62 9.06 -16.99
CA LEU A 132 0.79 8.86 -15.56
C LEU A 132 1.74 7.71 -15.28
N SER A 133 2.66 7.91 -14.35
CA SER A 133 3.49 6.86 -13.74
C SER A 133 3.11 6.65 -12.28
N ILE A 134 3.17 5.41 -11.82
CA ILE A 134 2.83 5.03 -10.44
C ILE A 134 4.00 4.26 -9.83
N GLY A 135 4.58 4.82 -8.77
CA GLY A 135 5.58 4.16 -7.93
C GLY A 135 4.97 3.78 -6.58
N ILE A 136 5.13 2.52 -6.15
CA ILE A 136 4.54 2.02 -4.90
C ILE A 136 5.64 1.56 -3.96
N GLY A 137 5.66 2.10 -2.74
CA GLY A 137 6.54 1.70 -1.64
C GLY A 137 5.77 1.05 -0.49
N ARG A 138 6.26 -0.09 0.01
CA ARG A 138 5.60 -0.87 1.07
C ARG A 138 6.06 -0.56 2.49
N ASP A 139 7.28 -0.11 2.69
CA ASP A 139 7.85 0.11 4.02
C ASP A 139 8.04 1.61 4.31
N GLY A 140 7.66 2.02 5.53
CA GLY A 140 7.75 3.42 5.94
C GLY A 140 9.17 4.01 5.92
N ALA A 141 10.21 3.16 5.92
CA ALA A 141 11.60 3.57 5.68
C ALA A 141 11.81 4.04 4.23
N ASN A 142 11.01 3.54 3.30
CA ASN A 142 11.12 3.83 1.87
C ASN A 142 10.32 5.05 1.42
N LEU A 143 9.48 5.63 2.30
CA LEU A 143 8.72 6.82 1.93
C LEU A 143 9.65 8.03 1.72
N SER A 144 10.61 8.21 2.62
CA SER A 144 11.63 9.24 2.46
C SER A 144 12.60 8.92 1.32
N GLU A 145 12.86 7.64 1.07
CA GLU A 145 13.71 7.16 -0.02
C GLU A 145 13.01 7.28 -1.37
N ALA A 146 11.73 6.94 -1.45
CA ALA A 146 10.91 7.14 -2.65
C ALA A 146 10.72 8.63 -2.99
N LEU A 147 10.74 9.52 -1.99
CA LEU A 147 10.72 10.97 -2.19
C LEU A 147 12.10 11.55 -2.55
N GLN A 148 13.20 10.82 -2.26
CA GLN A 148 14.57 11.24 -2.56
C GLN A 148 15.13 10.66 -3.86
N LEU A 149 14.54 9.58 -4.40
CA LEU A 149 14.99 8.88 -5.63
C LEU A 149 14.51 9.55 -6.92
N GLN A 150 14.55 10.89 -6.93
CA GLN A 150 14.34 11.63 -8.18
C GLN A 150 15.37 12.74 -8.35
#